data_7ea7015c26c9456dc0ae8fa64061891b
#
_entry.id   7ea7015c26c9456dc0ae8fa64061891b
#
_cell.length_a   1.000
_cell.length_b   1.000
_cell.length_c   1.000
_cell.angle_alpha   90.00
_cell.angle_beta   90.00
_cell.angle_gamma   90.00
#
_symmetry.space_group_name_H-M   'P 1'
#
loop_
_entity.id
_entity.type
_entity.pdbx_description
1 polymer ?
#
loop_
_entity_poly.entity_id
_entity_poly.type
_entity_poly.pdbx_seq_one_letter_code
_entity_poly.pdbx_strand_id
1 'polypeptide(L)'
;MKLIKSTTIVHSASRNFKEALDLCIESADKADIDIKNVLPVNEKDIDKVIGKKESDLILVIGGDGTMIRTIANLIDNEIPLLGINIGRLGFLTDLNVDSISKVLPEVFSGNYQLEKRPSLSIQVDDSESLIGINEVVFHSGTVAKMLNFSIFQEEKLISKHKSDGVIVSSATGSSGYFFSGGGPIIYPTEEIFAILPMFSQSSSSNPLILPNQKKIKIKLKNSVKASIVVDGREDFEVYQGSEIIISKNKSSYSLIHPPGYDYFEACRTKLSWGQPLINLDD
;
A
#
# COMPACT_ATOMS: atom_id res chain seq x y z
N MET A 1 -23.67 -3.44 -10.11
CA MET A 1 -22.57 -3.99 -9.32
C MET A 1 -23.00 -5.33 -8.74
N LYS A 2 -22.07 -6.17 -8.28
CA LYS A 2 -22.42 -7.52 -7.78
C LYS A 2 -22.90 -7.41 -6.32
N LEU A 3 -23.97 -8.15 -5.97
CA LEU A 3 -24.39 -8.35 -4.58
C LEU A 3 -23.30 -9.11 -3.83
N ILE A 4 -23.01 -8.69 -2.61
CA ILE A 4 -22.15 -9.42 -1.70
C ILE A 4 -23.02 -10.45 -0.97
N LYS A 5 -22.62 -11.71 -0.98
CA LYS A 5 -23.31 -12.81 -0.31
C LYS A 5 -22.46 -13.44 0.79
N SER A 6 -21.14 -13.26 0.71
CA SER A 6 -20.21 -13.79 1.67
C SER A 6 -19.08 -12.82 1.95
N THR A 7 -18.58 -12.82 3.19
CA THR A 7 -17.45 -11.99 3.61
C THR A 7 -16.47 -12.77 4.47
N THR A 8 -15.21 -12.36 4.42
CA THR A 8 -14.19 -12.74 5.41
C THR A 8 -13.77 -11.47 6.15
N ILE A 9 -13.59 -11.54 7.45
CA ILE A 9 -13.16 -10.43 8.28
C ILE A 9 -11.71 -10.67 8.70
N VAL A 10 -10.84 -9.73 8.38
CA VAL A 10 -9.44 -9.70 8.82
C VAL A 10 -9.26 -8.52 9.76
N HIS A 11 -8.72 -8.76 10.97
CA HIS A 11 -8.57 -7.70 11.96
C HIS A 11 -7.12 -7.50 12.40
N SER A 12 -6.81 -6.29 12.88
CA SER A 12 -5.52 -6.00 13.50
C SER A 12 -5.34 -6.80 14.79
N ALA A 13 -4.08 -6.99 15.20
CA ALA A 13 -3.76 -7.59 16.50
C ALA A 13 -4.01 -6.63 17.71
N SER A 14 -4.47 -5.41 17.46
CA SER A 14 -4.78 -4.38 18.46
C SER A 14 -6.03 -4.75 19.25
N ARG A 15 -6.09 -4.41 20.55
CA ARG A 15 -7.22 -4.72 21.41
C ARG A 15 -8.52 -3.97 21.07
N ASN A 16 -8.44 -2.91 20.27
CA ASN A 16 -9.57 -2.00 19.99
C ASN A 16 -10.45 -2.43 18.81
N PHE A 17 -10.25 -3.63 18.24
CA PHE A 17 -11.02 -4.07 17.07
C PHE A 17 -12.40 -4.66 17.41
N LYS A 18 -12.67 -5.01 18.68
CA LYS A 18 -13.87 -5.78 19.07
C LYS A 18 -15.17 -5.09 18.71
N GLU A 19 -15.32 -3.82 19.07
CA GLU A 19 -16.54 -3.04 18.77
C GLU A 19 -16.82 -3.01 17.26
N ALA A 20 -15.79 -2.74 16.44
CA ALA A 20 -15.92 -2.76 15.00
C ALA A 20 -16.28 -4.16 14.46
N LEU A 21 -15.69 -5.22 15.04
CA LEU A 21 -16.01 -6.61 14.70
C LEU A 21 -17.47 -6.94 15.01
N ASP A 22 -17.95 -6.62 16.21
CA ASP A 22 -19.33 -6.89 16.64
C ASP A 22 -20.32 -6.18 15.71
N LEU A 23 -20.07 -4.92 15.36
CA LEU A 23 -20.90 -4.16 14.40
C LEU A 23 -20.87 -4.74 12.98
N CYS A 24 -19.71 -5.26 12.53
CA CYS A 24 -19.60 -5.94 11.24
C CYS A 24 -20.42 -7.24 11.23
N ILE A 25 -20.34 -8.04 12.29
CA ILE A 25 -21.11 -9.29 12.44
C ILE A 25 -22.60 -8.98 12.46
N GLU A 26 -23.04 -8.03 13.29
CA GLU A 26 -24.45 -7.60 13.35
C GLU A 26 -24.98 -7.11 12.01
N SER A 27 -24.16 -6.35 11.25
CA SER A 27 -24.53 -5.85 9.93
C SER A 27 -24.63 -6.97 8.90
N ALA A 28 -23.74 -7.96 8.97
CA ALA A 28 -23.76 -9.15 8.12
C ALA A 28 -24.98 -10.02 8.40
N ASP A 29 -25.28 -10.29 9.67
CA ASP A 29 -26.44 -11.09 10.09
C ASP A 29 -27.76 -10.45 9.62
N LYS A 30 -27.91 -9.12 9.78
CA LYS A 30 -29.11 -8.39 9.32
C LYS A 30 -29.30 -8.42 7.81
N ALA A 31 -28.22 -8.56 7.06
CA ALA A 31 -28.21 -8.58 5.60
C ALA A 31 -28.16 -10.00 5.00
N ASP A 32 -28.22 -11.05 5.84
CA ASP A 32 -28.07 -12.46 5.44
C ASP A 32 -26.76 -12.73 4.66
N ILE A 33 -25.66 -12.17 5.17
CA ILE A 33 -24.32 -12.33 4.61
C ILE A 33 -23.58 -13.42 5.35
N ASP A 34 -23.08 -14.43 4.62
CA ASP A 34 -22.32 -15.54 5.18
C ASP A 34 -20.88 -15.09 5.54
N ILE A 35 -20.54 -15.13 6.84
CA ILE A 35 -19.18 -14.84 7.33
C ILE A 35 -18.36 -16.14 7.26
N LYS A 36 -17.48 -16.22 6.27
CA LYS A 36 -16.63 -17.40 6.05
C LYS A 36 -15.54 -17.55 7.10
N ASN A 37 -14.86 -16.47 7.44
CA ASN A 37 -13.74 -16.47 8.38
C ASN A 37 -13.68 -15.16 9.18
N VAL A 38 -13.12 -15.23 10.40
CA VAL A 38 -12.68 -14.08 11.21
C VAL A 38 -11.26 -14.37 11.65
N LEU A 39 -10.28 -13.63 11.13
CA LEU A 39 -8.86 -13.95 11.27
C LEU A 39 -8.03 -12.72 11.67
N PRO A 40 -7.00 -12.88 12.50
CA PRO A 40 -6.01 -11.82 12.69
C PRO A 40 -5.14 -11.66 11.45
N VAL A 41 -4.69 -10.42 11.18
CA VAL A 41 -3.85 -10.10 10.00
C VAL A 41 -2.50 -10.85 9.96
N ASN A 42 -2.04 -11.34 11.12
CA ASN A 42 -0.82 -12.13 11.27
C ASN A 42 -1.09 -13.65 11.34
N GLU A 43 -2.28 -14.10 10.95
CA GLU A 43 -2.57 -15.53 10.80
C GLU A 43 -1.58 -16.18 9.84
N LYS A 44 -1.06 -17.33 10.23
CA LYS A 44 -0.11 -18.07 9.41
C LYS A 44 -0.81 -18.65 8.19
N ASP A 45 -0.18 -18.51 7.01
CA ASP A 45 -0.72 -19.01 5.74
C ASP A 45 -2.16 -18.49 5.46
N ILE A 46 -2.44 -17.25 5.83
CA ILE A 46 -3.77 -16.63 5.68
C ILE A 46 -4.33 -16.72 4.25
N ASP A 47 -3.45 -16.69 3.25
CA ASP A 47 -3.78 -16.87 1.84
C ASP A 47 -4.38 -18.25 1.53
N LYS A 48 -3.89 -19.29 2.21
CA LYS A 48 -4.42 -20.66 2.08
C LYS A 48 -5.71 -20.84 2.87
N VAL A 49 -5.82 -20.19 4.03
CA VAL A 49 -7.03 -20.26 4.86
C VAL A 49 -8.21 -19.59 4.17
N ILE A 50 -7.99 -18.43 3.54
CA ILE A 50 -9.06 -17.68 2.86
C ILE A 50 -9.37 -18.28 1.47
N GLY A 51 -8.40 -18.91 0.83
CA GLY A 51 -8.59 -19.47 -0.51
C GLY A 51 -8.93 -18.45 -1.61
N LYS A 52 -8.83 -18.88 -2.87
CA LYS A 52 -9.10 -18.01 -4.00
C LYS A 52 -10.61 -17.86 -4.24
N LYS A 53 -11.12 -16.64 -4.21
CA LYS A 53 -12.53 -16.31 -4.47
C LYS A 53 -13.54 -17.01 -3.52
N GLU A 54 -13.11 -17.41 -2.34
CA GLU A 54 -14.00 -18.05 -1.36
C GLU A 54 -14.98 -17.06 -0.70
N SER A 55 -14.67 -15.79 -0.72
CA SER A 55 -15.54 -14.70 -0.26
C SER A 55 -15.76 -13.69 -1.39
N ASP A 56 -16.89 -12.98 -1.33
CA ASP A 56 -17.17 -11.87 -2.26
C ASP A 56 -16.47 -10.58 -1.83
N LEU A 57 -16.12 -10.47 -0.52
CA LEU A 57 -15.52 -9.29 0.09
C LEU A 57 -14.63 -9.69 1.27
N ILE A 58 -13.55 -8.95 1.47
CA ILE A 58 -12.76 -8.96 2.71
C ILE A 58 -12.97 -7.63 3.44
N LEU A 59 -13.54 -7.68 4.63
CA LEU A 59 -13.60 -6.55 5.56
C LEU A 59 -12.31 -6.52 6.37
N VAL A 60 -11.58 -5.42 6.33
CA VAL A 60 -10.31 -5.28 7.05
C VAL A 60 -10.46 -4.26 8.17
N ILE A 61 -10.44 -4.72 9.41
CA ILE A 61 -10.56 -3.88 10.60
C ILE A 61 -9.17 -3.50 11.11
N GLY A 62 -8.79 -2.24 10.91
CA GLY A 62 -7.47 -1.73 11.30
C GLY A 62 -7.17 -0.41 10.61
N GLY A 63 -5.92 0.03 10.64
CA GLY A 63 -5.41 1.18 9.88
C GLY A 63 -4.77 0.76 8.56
N ASP A 64 -4.17 1.74 7.84
CA ASP A 64 -3.50 1.51 6.55
C ASP A 64 -2.44 0.41 6.60
N GLY A 65 -1.68 0.29 7.68
CA GLY A 65 -0.70 -0.80 7.84
C GLY A 65 -1.33 -2.20 7.89
N THR A 66 -2.54 -2.33 8.45
CA THR A 66 -3.30 -3.59 8.43
C THR A 66 -3.79 -3.87 7.01
N MET A 67 -4.32 -2.85 6.31
CA MET A 67 -4.73 -2.96 4.91
C MET A 67 -3.58 -3.41 4.01
N ILE A 68 -2.43 -2.72 4.07
CA ILE A 68 -1.25 -3.03 3.27
C ILE A 68 -0.83 -4.49 3.47
N ARG A 69 -0.75 -4.95 4.72
CA ARG A 69 -0.38 -6.33 5.05
C ARG A 69 -1.40 -7.33 4.52
N THR A 70 -2.69 -7.06 4.69
CA THR A 70 -3.77 -7.92 4.18
C THR A 70 -3.72 -8.01 2.67
N ILE A 71 -3.57 -6.86 1.97
CA ILE A 71 -3.47 -6.82 0.51
C ILE A 71 -2.26 -7.64 0.04
N ALA A 72 -1.08 -7.43 0.62
CA ALA A 72 0.14 -8.13 0.21
C ALA A 72 0.03 -9.65 0.37
N ASN A 73 -0.62 -10.11 1.46
CA ASN A 73 -0.81 -11.54 1.72
C ASN A 73 -1.88 -12.18 0.82
N LEU A 74 -2.89 -11.41 0.39
CA LEU A 74 -4.08 -11.94 -0.28
C LEU A 74 -4.23 -11.48 -1.73
N ILE A 75 -3.20 -10.88 -2.31
CA ILE A 75 -3.29 -10.25 -3.63
C ILE A 75 -3.65 -11.25 -4.74
N ASP A 76 -3.25 -12.50 -4.60
CA ASP A 76 -3.54 -13.56 -5.57
C ASP A 76 -4.91 -14.23 -5.36
N ASN A 77 -5.60 -13.92 -4.25
CA ASN A 77 -6.93 -14.46 -3.97
C ASN A 77 -8.03 -13.78 -4.80
N GLU A 78 -7.74 -12.62 -5.40
CA GLU A 78 -8.63 -11.85 -6.28
C GLU A 78 -9.97 -11.44 -5.61
N ILE A 79 -9.95 -11.23 -4.30
CA ILE A 79 -11.12 -10.79 -3.52
C ILE A 79 -10.98 -9.30 -3.24
N PRO A 80 -11.99 -8.46 -3.51
CA PRO A 80 -11.94 -7.04 -3.17
C PRO A 80 -11.95 -6.81 -1.65
N LEU A 81 -11.34 -5.70 -1.22
CA LEU A 81 -11.19 -5.36 0.19
C LEU A 81 -11.90 -4.04 0.51
N LEU A 82 -12.47 -3.93 1.72
CA LEU A 82 -12.99 -2.70 2.29
C LEU A 82 -12.34 -2.46 3.66
N GLY A 83 -11.70 -1.32 3.83
CA GLY A 83 -11.00 -0.94 5.05
C GLY A 83 -11.92 -0.23 6.05
N ILE A 84 -11.90 -0.69 7.31
CA ILE A 84 -12.62 -0.12 8.44
C ILE A 84 -11.59 0.35 9.47
N ASN A 85 -11.53 1.64 9.69
CA ASN A 85 -10.57 2.27 10.59
C ASN A 85 -11.03 2.26 12.04
N ILE A 86 -10.13 1.85 12.94
CA ILE A 86 -10.34 1.88 14.40
C ILE A 86 -9.53 2.99 15.10
N GLY A 87 -9.00 3.93 14.33
CA GLY A 87 -8.20 5.06 14.82
C GLY A 87 -8.38 6.28 13.93
N ARG A 88 -7.26 6.92 13.52
CA ARG A 88 -7.31 8.01 12.55
C ARG A 88 -7.50 7.45 11.14
N LEU A 89 -8.49 7.93 10.42
CA LEU A 89 -8.83 7.48 9.06
C LEU A 89 -7.60 7.56 8.14
N GLY A 90 -7.29 6.44 7.47
CA GLY A 90 -6.16 6.29 6.55
C GLY A 90 -6.52 6.58 5.09
N PHE A 91 -5.60 6.34 4.16
CA PHE A 91 -5.81 6.45 2.71
C PHE A 91 -6.36 5.15 2.09
N LEU A 92 -6.32 4.05 2.85
CA LEU A 92 -6.80 2.73 2.42
C LEU A 92 -8.01 2.26 3.24
N THR A 93 -8.48 3.09 4.16
CA THR A 93 -9.63 2.78 5.03
C THR A 93 -10.68 3.86 4.90
N ASP A 94 -11.89 3.51 4.48
CA ASP A 94 -12.95 4.47 4.13
C ASP A 94 -14.05 4.55 5.17
N LEU A 95 -14.18 3.54 6.04
CA LEU A 95 -15.17 3.53 7.10
C LEU A 95 -14.51 3.79 8.46
N ASN A 96 -15.20 4.51 9.31
CA ASN A 96 -14.95 4.54 10.75
C ASN A 96 -15.99 3.67 11.49
N VAL A 97 -15.75 3.39 12.77
CA VAL A 97 -16.61 2.51 13.57
C VAL A 97 -18.05 3.01 13.57
N ASP A 98 -18.28 4.32 13.74
CA ASP A 98 -19.62 4.93 13.83
C ASP A 98 -20.43 4.78 12.54
N SER A 99 -19.77 4.59 11.39
CA SER A 99 -20.42 4.49 10.08
C SER A 99 -20.78 3.06 9.68
N ILE A 100 -20.25 2.04 10.36
CA ILE A 100 -20.41 0.62 9.98
C ILE A 100 -21.87 0.24 9.75
N SER A 101 -22.71 0.41 10.78
CA SER A 101 -24.12 -0.03 10.75
C SER A 101 -24.96 0.66 9.68
N LYS A 102 -24.53 1.85 9.23
CA LYS A 102 -25.22 2.59 8.18
C LYS A 102 -24.75 2.21 6.78
N VAL A 103 -23.43 2.02 6.61
CA VAL A 103 -22.81 1.92 5.29
C VAL A 103 -22.66 0.49 4.80
N LEU A 104 -22.34 -0.48 5.68
CA LEU A 104 -22.19 -1.87 5.26
C LEU A 104 -23.44 -2.46 4.58
N PRO A 105 -24.68 -2.22 5.03
CA PRO A 105 -25.87 -2.71 4.32
C PRO A 105 -25.95 -2.21 2.88
N GLU A 106 -25.56 -0.96 2.60
CA GLU A 106 -25.49 -0.44 1.25
C GLU A 106 -24.44 -1.16 0.40
N VAL A 107 -23.24 -1.36 0.96
CA VAL A 107 -22.17 -2.11 0.29
C VAL A 107 -22.62 -3.54 -0.02
N PHE A 108 -23.24 -4.23 0.93
CA PHE A 108 -23.73 -5.59 0.75
C PHE A 108 -24.81 -5.68 -0.34
N SER A 109 -25.66 -4.67 -0.46
CA SER A 109 -26.65 -4.57 -1.53
C SER A 109 -26.09 -4.22 -2.92
N GLY A 110 -24.76 -4.05 -3.03
CA GLY A 110 -24.07 -3.74 -4.27
C GLY A 110 -23.90 -2.24 -4.56
N ASN A 111 -24.27 -1.36 -3.61
CA ASN A 111 -24.06 0.09 -3.74
C ASN A 111 -22.65 0.45 -3.27
N TYR A 112 -21.67 0.37 -4.17
CA TYR A 112 -20.26 0.70 -3.93
C TYR A 112 -19.53 1.01 -5.24
N GLN A 113 -18.35 1.61 -5.14
CA GLN A 113 -17.42 1.76 -6.25
C GLN A 113 -16.31 0.72 -6.10
N LEU A 114 -15.89 0.10 -7.21
CA LEU A 114 -14.75 -0.81 -7.24
C LEU A 114 -13.58 -0.12 -7.91
N GLU A 115 -12.48 -0.01 -7.19
CA GLU A 115 -11.24 0.60 -7.68
C GLU A 115 -10.12 -0.43 -7.72
N LYS A 116 -9.49 -0.57 -8.87
CA LYS A 116 -8.36 -1.48 -9.07
C LYS A 116 -7.05 -0.71 -9.04
N ARG A 117 -6.09 -1.19 -8.23
CA ARG A 117 -4.78 -0.56 -8.06
C ARG A 117 -3.64 -1.52 -8.41
N PRO A 118 -2.57 -1.02 -9.03
CA PRO A 118 -1.36 -1.80 -9.28
C PRO A 118 -0.57 -2.03 -7.99
N SER A 119 0.28 -3.05 -7.99
CA SER A 119 1.26 -3.33 -6.94
C SER A 119 2.65 -3.53 -7.52
N LEU A 120 3.66 -3.52 -6.65
CA LEU A 120 5.06 -3.70 -7.00
C LEU A 120 5.47 -5.17 -6.78
N SER A 121 6.38 -5.66 -7.62
CA SER A 121 7.14 -6.87 -7.41
C SER A 121 8.61 -6.50 -7.25
N ILE A 122 9.22 -6.90 -6.14
CA ILE A 122 10.60 -6.60 -5.77
C ILE A 122 11.38 -7.90 -5.70
N GLN A 123 12.44 -8.02 -6.48
CA GLN A 123 13.35 -9.17 -6.48
C GLN A 123 14.77 -8.70 -6.19
N VAL A 124 15.45 -9.38 -5.30
CA VAL A 124 16.85 -9.15 -4.96
C VAL A 124 17.66 -10.35 -5.42
N ASP A 125 18.59 -10.12 -6.33
CA ASP A 125 19.38 -11.20 -6.96
C ASP A 125 18.45 -12.34 -7.44
N ASP A 126 18.72 -13.59 -7.05
CA ASP A 126 17.92 -14.77 -7.39
C ASP A 126 16.86 -15.14 -6.33
N SER A 127 16.52 -14.21 -5.43
CA SER A 127 15.52 -14.46 -4.39
C SER A 127 14.09 -14.57 -4.95
N GLU A 128 13.17 -15.08 -4.14
CA GLU A 128 11.74 -14.96 -4.39
C GLU A 128 11.31 -13.50 -4.39
N SER A 129 10.34 -13.18 -5.22
CA SER A 129 9.83 -11.81 -5.32
C SER A 129 8.93 -11.47 -4.14
N LEU A 130 9.14 -10.31 -3.54
CA LEU A 130 8.24 -9.70 -2.57
C LEU A 130 7.19 -8.85 -3.27
N ILE A 131 6.06 -8.67 -2.59
CA ILE A 131 4.98 -7.78 -3.02
C ILE A 131 5.03 -6.50 -2.19
N GLY A 132 5.10 -5.35 -2.88
CA GLY A 132 4.98 -4.03 -2.31
C GLY A 132 3.69 -3.35 -2.75
N ILE A 133 2.99 -2.75 -1.81
CA ILE A 133 1.76 -1.99 -2.03
C ILE A 133 2.08 -0.51 -2.15
N ASN A 134 2.81 0.04 -1.19
CA ASN A 134 3.23 1.44 -1.19
C ASN A 134 4.58 1.62 -1.89
N GLU A 135 5.66 1.16 -1.26
CA GLU A 135 7.00 1.45 -1.72
C GLU A 135 8.04 0.40 -1.31
N VAL A 136 9.14 0.42 -2.02
CA VAL A 136 10.40 -0.19 -1.59
C VAL A 136 11.42 0.92 -1.32
N VAL A 137 12.08 0.84 -0.18
CA VAL A 137 13.15 1.74 0.25
C VAL A 137 14.47 0.99 0.25
N PHE A 138 15.42 1.49 -0.52
CA PHE A 138 16.81 1.04 -0.51
C PHE A 138 17.64 2.08 0.26
N HIS A 139 18.29 1.69 1.37
CA HIS A 139 18.99 2.62 2.24
C HIS A 139 20.20 1.99 2.93
N SER A 140 21.11 2.85 3.43
CA SER A 140 22.36 2.38 4.08
C SER A 140 22.17 1.75 5.45
N GLY A 141 21.03 1.92 6.09
CA GLY A 141 20.79 1.48 7.47
C GLY A 141 21.65 2.20 8.53
N THR A 142 22.58 3.05 8.12
CA THR A 142 23.52 3.74 9.00
C THR A 142 23.54 5.23 8.65
N VAL A 143 23.37 6.08 9.66
CA VAL A 143 23.42 7.53 9.50
C VAL A 143 24.77 7.99 8.93
N ALA A 144 24.75 8.91 7.97
CA ALA A 144 25.92 9.53 7.33
C ALA A 144 26.83 8.56 6.51
N LYS A 145 26.35 7.37 6.18
CA LYS A 145 27.04 6.47 5.24
C LYS A 145 26.30 6.43 3.92
N MET A 146 26.74 7.24 2.98
CA MET A 146 26.11 7.32 1.66
C MET A 146 26.38 6.06 0.82
N LEU A 147 25.35 5.63 0.13
CA LEU A 147 25.43 4.59 -0.88
C LEU A 147 25.82 5.19 -2.23
N ASN A 148 26.63 4.46 -2.99
CA ASN A 148 26.86 4.72 -4.40
C ASN A 148 26.09 3.67 -5.21
N PHE A 149 25.09 4.09 -5.95
CA PHE A 149 24.28 3.19 -6.77
C PHE A 149 23.90 3.81 -8.10
N SER A 150 23.50 2.96 -9.03
CA SER A 150 22.98 3.38 -10.33
C SER A 150 21.59 2.82 -10.51
N ILE A 151 20.71 3.64 -11.10
CA ILE A 151 19.35 3.27 -11.45
C ILE A 151 19.26 3.12 -12.96
N PHE A 152 18.65 2.03 -13.41
CA PHE A 152 18.42 1.74 -14.81
C PHE A 152 16.94 1.46 -15.06
N GLN A 153 16.47 1.78 -16.24
CA GLN A 153 15.24 1.23 -16.79
C GLN A 153 15.61 0.21 -17.84
N GLU A 154 15.38 -1.05 -17.56
CA GLU A 154 15.99 -2.16 -18.33
C GLU A 154 17.51 -2.00 -18.38
N GLU A 155 18.11 -1.85 -19.58
CA GLU A 155 19.56 -1.63 -19.75
C GLU A 155 19.95 -0.16 -19.91
N LYS A 156 18.97 0.78 -19.90
CA LYS A 156 19.25 2.22 -20.03
C LYS A 156 19.52 2.85 -18.69
N LEU A 157 20.67 3.46 -18.54
CA LEU A 157 21.03 4.23 -17.34
C LEU A 157 20.08 5.43 -17.20
N ILE A 158 19.35 5.51 -16.08
CA ILE A 158 18.60 6.69 -15.70
C ILE A 158 19.52 7.68 -14.99
N SER A 159 20.17 7.23 -13.90
CA SER A 159 20.97 8.10 -13.04
C SER A 159 21.99 7.33 -12.22
N LYS A 160 22.98 8.08 -11.70
CA LYS A 160 23.96 7.62 -10.70
C LYS A 160 23.81 8.50 -9.48
N HIS A 161 23.75 7.90 -8.31
CA HIS A 161 23.54 8.61 -7.06
C HIS A 161 24.64 8.30 -6.04
N LYS A 162 24.96 9.32 -5.25
CA LYS A 162 25.60 9.21 -3.95
C LYS A 162 24.65 9.83 -2.95
N SER A 163 23.96 9.01 -2.17
CA SER A 163 22.86 9.43 -1.30
C SER A 163 22.65 8.41 -0.18
N ASP A 164 21.80 8.74 0.81
CA ASP A 164 21.46 7.83 1.90
C ASP A 164 20.62 6.63 1.41
N GLY A 165 19.95 6.79 0.26
CA GLY A 165 19.15 5.75 -0.36
C GLY A 165 18.24 6.25 -1.47
N VAL A 166 17.26 5.44 -1.83
CA VAL A 166 16.20 5.77 -2.79
C VAL A 166 14.89 5.10 -2.41
N ILE A 167 13.80 5.83 -2.57
CA ILE A 167 12.44 5.31 -2.48
C ILE A 167 11.94 5.06 -3.90
N VAL A 168 11.41 3.87 -4.17
CA VAL A 168 10.64 3.58 -5.38
C VAL A 168 9.23 3.23 -4.96
N SER A 169 8.29 4.11 -5.27
CA SER A 169 6.91 4.05 -4.82
C SER A 169 5.96 3.70 -5.97
N SER A 170 4.87 3.02 -5.63
CA SER A 170 3.65 2.95 -6.46
C SER A 170 2.88 4.27 -6.36
N ALA A 171 1.83 4.42 -7.16
CA ALA A 171 0.90 5.55 -7.02
C ALA A 171 0.20 5.55 -5.64
N THR A 172 -0.18 4.38 -5.11
CA THR A 172 -0.76 4.26 -3.76
C THR A 172 0.19 4.79 -2.68
N GLY A 173 1.48 4.44 -2.75
CA GLY A 173 2.49 4.89 -1.77
C GLY A 173 2.85 6.37 -1.86
N SER A 174 2.34 7.09 -2.88
CA SER A 174 2.62 8.53 -3.01
C SER A 174 2.08 9.37 -1.85
N SER A 175 1.12 8.87 -1.06
CA SER A 175 0.62 9.48 0.17
C SER A 175 1.33 8.99 1.44
N GLY A 176 2.30 8.06 1.32
CA GLY A 176 3.06 7.45 2.41
C GLY A 176 4.44 8.07 2.63
N TYR A 177 5.45 7.22 2.76
CA TYR A 177 6.83 7.66 3.03
C TYR A 177 7.41 8.50 1.88
N PHE A 178 7.00 8.22 0.64
CA PHE A 178 7.35 9.00 -0.54
C PHE A 178 6.92 10.47 -0.41
N PHE A 179 5.72 10.73 0.11
CA PHE A 179 5.23 12.09 0.38
C PHE A 179 6.08 12.81 1.44
N SER A 180 6.42 12.09 2.52
CA SER A 180 7.28 12.63 3.58
C SER A 180 8.67 13.02 3.09
N GLY A 181 9.17 12.37 2.03
CA GLY A 181 10.41 12.70 1.35
C GLY A 181 10.32 13.89 0.38
N GLY A 182 9.14 14.48 0.20
CA GLY A 182 8.89 15.59 -0.73
C GLY A 182 8.42 15.15 -2.13
N GLY A 183 7.96 13.91 -2.26
CA GLY A 183 7.34 13.41 -3.49
C GLY A 183 5.93 14.00 -3.71
N PRO A 184 5.47 14.12 -4.98
CA PRO A 184 4.13 14.59 -5.28
C PRO A 184 3.07 13.53 -4.95
N ILE A 185 1.84 13.98 -4.69
CA ILE A 185 0.66 13.12 -4.63
C ILE A 185 0.33 12.65 -6.05
N ILE A 186 0.09 11.36 -6.20
CA ILE A 186 -0.24 10.71 -7.47
C ILE A 186 -1.57 9.98 -7.30
N TYR A 187 -2.47 10.08 -8.29
CA TYR A 187 -3.75 9.41 -8.22
C TYR A 187 -3.54 7.89 -8.12
N PRO A 188 -4.17 7.18 -7.17
CA PRO A 188 -3.75 5.84 -6.74
C PRO A 188 -3.91 4.73 -7.79
N THR A 189 -4.71 4.95 -8.83
CA THR A 189 -4.90 3.98 -9.93
C THR A 189 -3.83 4.06 -11.02
N GLU A 190 -2.95 5.08 -10.97
CA GLU A 190 -1.95 5.30 -12.02
C GLU A 190 -0.90 4.18 -12.04
N GLU A 191 -0.57 3.71 -13.25
CA GLU A 191 0.41 2.66 -13.49
C GLU A 191 1.81 3.22 -13.65
N ILE A 192 2.43 3.64 -12.53
CA ILE A 192 3.72 4.32 -12.51
C ILE A 192 4.69 3.73 -11.46
N PHE A 193 5.97 4.07 -11.63
CA PHE A 193 6.98 4.13 -10.58
C PHE A 193 7.31 5.59 -10.28
N ALA A 194 7.30 5.94 -9.00
CA ALA A 194 7.78 7.22 -8.52
C ALA A 194 9.11 7.00 -7.78
N ILE A 195 10.19 7.61 -8.26
CA ILE A 195 11.56 7.40 -7.77
C ILE A 195 12.00 8.67 -7.06
N LEU A 196 12.45 8.55 -5.81
CA LEU A 196 12.92 9.69 -5.00
C LEU A 196 14.24 9.34 -4.33
N PRO A 197 15.38 9.91 -4.77
CA PRO A 197 16.65 9.78 -4.05
C PRO A 197 16.60 10.49 -2.69
N MET A 198 17.11 9.83 -1.65
CA MET A 198 17.10 10.33 -0.26
C MET A 198 18.40 11.06 0.05
N PHE A 199 18.34 12.35 0.41
CA PHE A 199 19.50 13.17 0.80
C PHE A 199 20.68 13.05 -0.17
N SER A 200 20.40 13.21 -1.46
CA SER A 200 21.38 13.05 -2.52
C SER A 200 22.40 14.21 -2.57
N GLN A 201 23.66 13.91 -2.84
CA GLN A 201 24.69 14.92 -3.14
C GLN A 201 24.55 15.54 -4.54
N SER A 202 23.59 15.11 -5.34
CA SER A 202 23.38 15.66 -6.69
C SER A 202 22.82 17.08 -6.61
N SER A 203 23.16 17.92 -7.59
CA SER A 203 22.63 19.29 -7.73
C SER A 203 21.11 19.32 -8.00
N SER A 204 20.55 18.22 -8.49
CA SER A 204 19.11 18.01 -8.66
C SER A 204 18.77 16.58 -8.33
N SER A 205 17.86 16.37 -7.39
CA SER A 205 17.33 15.06 -6.96
C SER A 205 15.82 15.09 -6.86
N ASN A 206 15.16 15.83 -7.75
CA ASN A 206 13.72 15.88 -7.83
C ASN A 206 13.13 14.48 -8.07
N PRO A 207 11.92 14.21 -7.58
CA PRO A 207 11.24 12.98 -7.88
C PRO A 207 11.08 12.76 -9.39
N LEU A 208 11.30 11.53 -9.83
CA LEU A 208 11.12 11.11 -11.22
C LEU A 208 9.97 10.12 -11.31
N ILE A 209 8.98 10.42 -12.16
CA ILE A 209 7.83 9.54 -12.39
C ILE A 209 7.98 8.88 -13.75
N LEU A 210 7.86 7.55 -13.78
CA LEU A 210 8.01 6.73 -14.99
C LEU A 210 6.83 5.76 -15.10
N PRO A 211 6.39 5.42 -16.34
CA PRO A 211 5.48 4.31 -16.55
C PRO A 211 6.07 3.00 -16.04
N ASN A 212 5.25 2.12 -15.42
CA ASN A 212 5.71 0.89 -14.77
C ASN A 212 5.73 -0.36 -15.68
N GLN A 213 5.53 -0.19 -16.99
CA GLN A 213 5.59 -1.27 -17.97
C GLN A 213 7.00 -1.85 -18.15
N LYS A 214 8.03 -1.09 -17.75
CA LYS A 214 9.45 -1.49 -17.83
C LYS A 214 10.05 -1.58 -16.44
N LYS A 215 10.86 -2.61 -16.22
CA LYS A 215 11.52 -2.86 -14.93
C LYS A 215 12.52 -1.75 -14.58
N ILE A 216 12.59 -1.40 -13.31
CA ILE A 216 13.66 -0.59 -12.72
C ILE A 216 14.68 -1.53 -12.10
N LYS A 217 15.96 -1.28 -12.36
CA LYS A 217 17.09 -2.02 -11.79
C LYS A 217 17.96 -1.06 -10.98
N ILE A 218 18.24 -1.40 -9.75
CA ILE A 218 19.17 -0.68 -8.88
C ILE A 218 20.40 -1.56 -8.68
N LYS A 219 21.61 -1.00 -8.93
CA LYS A 219 22.89 -1.69 -8.73
C LYS A 219 23.72 -0.96 -7.70
N LEU A 220 24.03 -1.62 -6.58
CA LEU A 220 24.92 -1.11 -5.55
C LEU A 220 26.38 -1.20 -6.01
N LYS A 221 27.12 -0.10 -5.91
CA LYS A 221 28.50 0.00 -6.41
C LYS A 221 29.59 0.03 -5.37
N ASN A 222 29.29 0.52 -4.17
CA ASN A 222 30.26 0.54 -3.08
C ASN A 222 30.08 -0.65 -2.14
N SER A 223 31.10 -0.91 -1.34
CA SER A 223 31.14 -2.03 -0.38
C SER A 223 30.36 -1.78 0.92
N VAL A 224 29.55 -0.73 0.97
CA VAL A 224 28.69 -0.44 2.12
C VAL A 224 27.51 -1.41 2.08
N LYS A 225 27.23 -2.06 3.20
CA LYS A 225 25.99 -2.84 3.39
C LYS A 225 24.79 -1.91 3.26
N ALA A 226 23.77 -2.34 2.56
CA ALA A 226 22.51 -1.64 2.43
C ALA A 226 21.35 -2.57 2.80
N SER A 227 20.21 -1.98 3.13
CA SER A 227 18.98 -2.70 3.45
C SER A 227 17.88 -2.34 2.45
N ILE A 228 17.01 -3.30 2.20
CA ILE A 228 15.77 -3.11 1.46
C ILE A 228 14.61 -3.29 2.42
N VAL A 229 13.72 -2.30 2.42
CA VAL A 229 12.51 -2.30 3.23
C VAL A 229 11.31 -2.16 2.29
N VAL A 230 10.39 -3.11 2.36
CA VAL A 230 9.15 -3.10 1.57
C VAL A 230 7.97 -2.83 2.51
N ASP A 231 7.21 -1.77 2.25
CA ASP A 231 6.04 -1.36 3.05
C ASP A 231 6.33 -1.30 4.56
N GLY A 232 7.51 -0.78 4.95
CA GLY A 232 7.92 -0.65 6.34
C GLY A 232 8.42 -1.94 7.02
N ARG A 233 8.62 -3.02 6.27
CA ARG A 233 9.23 -4.27 6.76
C ARG A 233 10.64 -4.40 6.21
N GLU A 234 11.62 -4.70 7.08
CA GLU A 234 12.99 -4.97 6.65
C GLU A 234 13.08 -6.42 6.16
N ASP A 235 13.34 -6.58 4.87
CA ASP A 235 13.27 -7.88 4.23
C ASP A 235 14.64 -8.41 3.81
N PHE A 236 15.56 -7.56 3.28
CA PHE A 236 16.85 -8.00 2.75
C PHE A 236 18.03 -7.11 3.12
N GLU A 237 19.17 -7.75 3.32
CA GLU A 237 20.47 -7.10 3.28
C GLU A 237 21.07 -7.27 1.88
N VAL A 238 21.65 -6.21 1.34
CA VAL A 238 22.31 -6.21 0.03
C VAL A 238 23.71 -5.68 0.12
N TYR A 239 24.57 -6.19 -0.73
CA TYR A 239 25.99 -5.93 -0.77
C TYR A 239 26.43 -5.43 -2.13
N GLN A 240 27.71 -5.05 -2.25
CA GLN A 240 28.27 -4.64 -3.53
C GLN A 240 28.07 -5.73 -4.59
N GLY A 241 27.49 -5.34 -5.73
CA GLY A 241 27.19 -6.23 -6.84
C GLY A 241 25.77 -6.77 -6.85
N SER A 242 25.01 -6.68 -5.75
CA SER A 242 23.59 -7.05 -5.74
C SER A 242 22.79 -6.22 -6.73
N GLU A 243 21.86 -6.89 -7.39
CA GLU A 243 20.87 -6.29 -8.28
C GLU A 243 19.49 -6.33 -7.63
N ILE A 244 18.84 -5.18 -7.53
CA ILE A 244 17.46 -5.05 -7.07
C ILE A 244 16.60 -4.75 -8.29
N ILE A 245 15.66 -5.63 -8.59
CA ILE A 245 14.74 -5.50 -9.72
C ILE A 245 13.36 -5.16 -9.18
N ILE A 246 12.81 -4.02 -9.62
CA ILE A 246 11.47 -3.57 -9.28
C ILE A 246 10.64 -3.56 -10.55
N SER A 247 9.50 -4.25 -10.53
CA SER A 247 8.60 -4.37 -11.66
C SER A 247 7.15 -4.21 -11.22
N LYS A 248 6.25 -3.94 -12.17
CA LYS A 248 4.82 -4.08 -11.94
C LYS A 248 4.51 -5.53 -11.59
N ASN A 249 3.81 -5.77 -10.49
CA ASN A 249 3.35 -7.11 -10.17
C ASN A 249 2.31 -7.59 -11.19
N LYS A 250 2.24 -8.88 -11.41
CA LYS A 250 1.23 -9.50 -12.30
C LYS A 250 -0.17 -9.34 -11.74
N SER A 251 -0.31 -9.48 -10.43
CA SER A 251 -1.57 -9.31 -9.71
C SER A 251 -1.75 -7.86 -9.28
N SER A 252 -2.97 -7.38 -9.36
CA SER A 252 -3.43 -6.10 -8.80
C SER A 252 -4.50 -6.39 -7.76
N TYR A 253 -4.70 -5.47 -6.85
CA TYR A 253 -5.75 -5.59 -5.84
C TYR A 253 -6.91 -4.64 -6.14
N SER A 254 -8.08 -4.94 -5.57
CA SER A 254 -9.27 -4.14 -5.72
C SER A 254 -9.76 -3.64 -4.36
N LEU A 255 -10.06 -2.36 -4.28
CA LEU A 255 -10.71 -1.76 -3.12
C LEU A 255 -12.19 -1.50 -3.43
N ILE A 256 -13.04 -1.74 -2.44
CA ILE A 256 -14.42 -1.28 -2.43
C ILE A 256 -14.46 0.04 -1.68
N HIS A 257 -15.05 1.04 -2.30
CA HIS A 257 -15.33 2.34 -1.72
C HIS A 257 -16.84 2.51 -1.53
N PRO A 258 -17.29 2.96 -0.36
CA PRO A 258 -18.72 3.20 -0.12
C PRO A 258 -19.25 4.37 -0.96
N PRO A 259 -20.57 4.53 -1.05
CA PRO A 259 -21.17 5.70 -1.69
C PRO A 259 -20.65 7.01 -1.08
N GLY A 260 -20.33 7.96 -1.94
CA GLY A 260 -19.82 9.28 -1.51
C GLY A 260 -18.31 9.32 -1.24
N TYR A 261 -17.56 8.26 -1.53
CA TYR A 261 -16.09 8.29 -1.48
C TYR A 261 -15.52 9.41 -2.36
N ASP A 262 -14.64 10.22 -1.78
CA ASP A 262 -13.86 11.27 -2.46
C ASP A 262 -12.39 11.19 -2.06
N TYR A 263 -11.53 10.77 -3.01
CA TYR A 263 -10.08 10.73 -2.81
C TYR A 263 -9.49 12.12 -2.47
N PHE A 264 -10.02 13.17 -3.08
CA PHE A 264 -9.52 14.53 -2.86
C PHE A 264 -9.88 15.07 -1.47
N GLU A 265 -11.00 14.63 -0.89
CA GLU A 265 -11.30 14.90 0.52
C GLU A 265 -10.25 14.28 1.43
N ALA A 266 -9.81 13.05 1.15
CA ALA A 266 -8.71 12.42 1.89
C ALA A 266 -7.41 13.23 1.76
N CYS A 267 -7.08 13.75 0.57
CA CYS A 267 -5.91 14.62 0.38
C CYS A 267 -6.02 15.91 1.21
N ARG A 268 -7.17 16.57 1.20
CA ARG A 268 -7.39 17.81 1.97
C ARG A 268 -7.32 17.57 3.48
N THR A 269 -7.98 16.53 3.97
CA THR A 269 -8.13 16.30 5.41
C THR A 269 -6.92 15.64 6.05
N LYS A 270 -6.21 14.77 5.34
CA LYS A 270 -5.09 13.98 5.89
C LYS A 270 -3.71 14.56 5.60
N LEU A 271 -3.55 15.20 4.44
CA LEU A 271 -2.29 15.83 4.04
C LEU A 271 -2.32 17.35 4.14
N SER A 272 -3.46 17.94 4.54
CA SER A 272 -3.67 19.40 4.52
C SER A 272 -3.41 20.00 3.14
N TRP A 273 -3.62 19.20 2.08
CA TRP A 273 -3.32 19.63 0.72
C TRP A 273 -4.27 20.74 0.27
N GLY A 274 -3.69 21.87 -0.14
CA GLY A 274 -4.47 23.04 -0.57
C GLY A 274 -5.17 23.80 0.56
N GLN A 275 -4.94 23.44 1.83
CA GLN A 275 -5.49 24.22 2.94
C GLN A 275 -4.64 25.47 3.19
N PRO A 276 -5.27 26.66 3.36
CA PRO A 276 -4.56 27.87 3.69
C PRO A 276 -3.92 27.77 5.09
N LEU A 277 -2.75 28.37 5.26
CA LEU A 277 -2.06 28.47 6.57
C LEU A 277 -2.83 29.34 7.58
N ILE A 278 -3.73 30.18 7.09
CA ILE A 278 -4.62 31.07 7.86
C ILE A 278 -6.03 30.86 7.25
N ASN A 279 -7.04 30.74 8.10
CA ASN A 279 -8.41 30.72 7.61
C ASN A 279 -8.68 31.99 6.79
N LEU A 280 -8.95 31.81 5.50
CA LEU A 280 -9.26 32.93 4.57
C LEU A 280 -10.70 33.42 4.70
N ASP A 281 -11.47 32.88 5.64
CA ASP A 281 -12.89 33.21 5.89
C ASP A 281 -13.06 34.29 7.00
N ASP A 282 -11.99 35.03 7.34
CA ASP A 282 -12.05 36.21 8.22
C ASP A 282 -11.93 37.50 7.42
#